data_cf05625804e5dc89212f3817e30c134f
#
_entry.id   cf05625804e5dc89212f3817e30c134f
#
_cell.length_a   1.000
_cell.length_b   1.000
_cell.length_c   1.000
_cell.angle_alpha   90.00
_cell.angle_beta   90.00
_cell.angle_gamma   90.00
#
_symmetry.space_group_name_H-M   'P 1'
#
loop_
_entity.id
_entity.type
_entity.pdbx_description
1 polymer ?
#
loop_
_entity_poly.entity_id
_entity_poly.type
_entity_poly.pdbx_seq_one_letter_code
_entity_poly.pdbx_strand_id
1 'polypeptide(L)'
;MNRWLQGLTAAALGCAALAAAAQECKNRGDLDPMYCDEDNNLVADAPKDPKKFKNPSTLVFTYTPVEDPAVYEKIFKPFTDYLAQCTAKRVVFYQVQSNAAEIEAMRSGRLHVGGFSTGPTAFAVNIAGAVPFGIKGYEKDFQGYNLIVIVKKDSPFQKLADLKGRKVAHTSPSSNSGHMAPMALFPKEGLTPEKDYKILFSGKHDQSVMGVNSGDYEAAAVASDVFHRMATRGQIKESDFRIIYTSAKFPNSSFAYAHDLEPALRDRMLKCFYDYRYTDEMKKAFDGADRFFPINYKEHWSVVRQVAEAGGEKFNAAAYEKESRREEEARAKAAAAKKP
;
A
#
# COMPACT_ATOMS: atom_id res chain seq x y z
N MET A 1 -81.46 27.46 -5.84
CA MET A 1 -81.31 28.18 -4.54
C MET A 1 -80.46 27.34 -3.64
N ASN A 2 -79.53 27.97 -3.01
CA ASN A 2 -78.55 27.53 -1.95
C ASN A 2 -77.28 26.86 -2.41
N ARG A 3 -76.33 27.74 -2.34
CA ARG A 3 -74.87 27.65 -2.26
C ARG A 3 -74.45 26.91 -0.98
N TRP A 4 -73.51 26.01 -1.10
CA TRP A 4 -72.53 25.71 0.02
C TRP A 4 -71.12 25.70 -0.52
N LEU A 5 -70.34 26.71 -0.16
CA LEU A 5 -68.91 26.77 -0.25
C LEU A 5 -68.31 25.87 0.85
N GLN A 6 -67.51 24.95 0.43
CA GLN A 6 -66.59 24.31 1.39
C GLN A 6 -65.15 24.68 1.02
N GLY A 7 -64.48 25.37 1.94
CA GLY A 7 -63.11 25.79 1.82
C GLY A 7 -62.17 24.60 1.99
N LEU A 8 -61.25 24.48 1.06
CA LEU A 8 -60.07 23.59 1.18
C LEU A 8 -58.94 24.36 1.90
N THR A 9 -58.73 24.01 3.15
CA THR A 9 -57.51 24.39 3.87
C THR A 9 -56.35 23.48 3.42
N ALA A 10 -55.45 24.02 2.62
CA ALA A 10 -54.19 23.37 2.27
C ALA A 10 -53.26 23.41 3.46
N ALA A 11 -53.06 22.26 4.12
CA ALA A 11 -52.00 22.08 5.10
C ALA A 11 -50.66 21.92 4.36
N ALA A 12 -49.85 22.98 4.35
CA ALA A 12 -48.49 22.92 3.89
C ALA A 12 -47.65 22.17 4.95
N LEU A 13 -47.39 20.87 4.72
CA LEU A 13 -46.38 20.14 5.42
C LEU A 13 -45.01 20.65 4.97
N GLY A 14 -44.39 21.48 5.82
CA GLY A 14 -43.01 21.88 5.67
C GLY A 14 -42.10 20.67 5.90
N CYS A 15 -41.56 20.05 4.86
CA CYS A 15 -40.38 19.18 4.93
C CYS A 15 -39.21 20.05 5.32
N ALA A 16 -38.94 20.15 6.61
CA ALA A 16 -37.63 20.61 7.11
C ALA A 16 -36.62 19.52 6.76
N ALA A 17 -35.97 19.64 5.60
CA ALA A 17 -34.77 18.92 5.29
C ALA A 17 -33.71 19.35 6.33
N LEU A 18 -33.46 18.47 7.30
CA LEU A 18 -32.27 18.52 8.13
C LEU A 18 -31.08 18.34 7.16
N ALA A 19 -30.59 19.43 6.60
CA ALA A 19 -29.27 19.47 6.02
C ALA A 19 -28.33 19.13 7.18
N ALA A 20 -27.89 17.88 7.24
CA ALA A 20 -26.73 17.51 8.02
C ALA A 20 -25.63 18.46 7.54
N ALA A 21 -25.28 19.45 8.37
CA ALA A 21 -24.18 20.36 8.10
C ALA A 21 -22.95 19.46 7.90
N ALA A 22 -22.57 19.27 6.65
CA ALA A 22 -21.28 18.68 6.32
C ALA A 22 -20.25 19.57 7.03
N GLN A 23 -19.57 19.02 7.98
CA GLN A 23 -18.57 19.72 8.76
C GLN A 23 -17.57 20.35 7.78
N GLU A 24 -17.50 21.68 7.73
CA GLU A 24 -16.61 22.38 6.81
C GLU A 24 -15.17 21.94 7.09
N CYS A 25 -14.62 21.21 6.16
CA CYS A 25 -13.23 20.83 6.15
C CYS A 25 -12.41 21.98 5.58
N LYS A 26 -11.63 22.67 6.41
CA LYS A 26 -10.83 23.83 6.02
C LYS A 26 -9.64 23.45 5.14
N ASN A 27 -9.10 22.29 5.35
CA ASN A 27 -8.01 21.73 4.55
C ASN A 27 -8.24 20.24 4.35
N ARG A 28 -8.00 19.75 3.14
CA ARG A 28 -8.16 18.34 2.79
C ARG A 28 -6.97 17.81 1.99
N GLY A 29 -6.28 18.66 1.25
CA GLY A 29 -5.26 18.21 0.31
C GLY A 29 -5.82 17.21 -0.69
N ASP A 30 -5.13 16.08 -0.86
CA ASP A 30 -5.51 14.98 -1.76
C ASP A 30 -6.40 13.91 -1.09
N LEU A 31 -6.83 14.10 0.16
CA LEU A 31 -7.70 13.15 0.85
C LEU A 31 -9.09 13.04 0.20
N ASP A 32 -9.67 11.84 0.25
CA ASP A 32 -11.06 11.59 -0.15
C ASP A 32 -12.02 12.56 0.60
N PRO A 33 -13.13 12.99 -0.03
CA PRO A 33 -14.11 13.88 0.59
C PRO A 33 -14.62 13.49 1.97
N MET A 34 -14.50 12.24 2.36
CA MET A 34 -14.88 11.75 3.69
C MET A 34 -13.93 12.20 4.81
N TYR A 35 -12.70 12.63 4.49
CA TYR A 35 -11.65 12.95 5.45
C TYR A 35 -11.31 14.44 5.44
N CYS A 36 -10.67 14.88 6.53
CA CYS A 36 -10.15 16.22 6.72
C CYS A 36 -8.71 16.14 7.24
N ASP A 37 -7.90 17.14 6.95
CA ASP A 37 -6.51 17.30 7.40
C ASP A 37 -6.34 18.74 7.88
N GLU A 38 -6.90 19.07 9.05
CA GLU A 38 -6.92 20.45 9.56
C GLU A 38 -5.55 20.94 10.01
N ASP A 39 -4.68 20.02 10.46
CA ASP A 39 -3.32 20.30 10.92
C ASP A 39 -2.27 20.23 9.80
N ASN A 40 -2.69 19.92 8.59
CA ASN A 40 -1.83 19.84 7.39
C ASN A 40 -0.67 18.86 7.54
N ASN A 41 -0.94 17.71 8.16
CA ASN A 41 0.02 16.62 8.31
C ASN A 41 -0.08 15.54 7.20
N LEU A 42 -0.99 15.72 6.24
CA LEU A 42 -1.29 14.88 5.07
C LEU A 42 -1.93 13.53 5.40
N VAL A 43 -2.50 13.37 6.58
CA VAL A 43 -3.29 12.20 6.96
C VAL A 43 -4.67 12.61 7.47
N ALA A 44 -5.62 11.67 7.45
CA ALA A 44 -6.96 11.95 7.94
C ALA A 44 -6.98 12.25 9.44
N ASP A 45 -7.62 13.35 9.81
CA ASP A 45 -7.92 13.67 11.21
C ASP A 45 -8.78 12.58 11.86
N ALA A 46 -8.63 12.42 13.16
CA ALA A 46 -9.52 11.60 13.97
C ALA A 46 -10.96 12.18 13.96
N PRO A 47 -12.00 11.36 14.04
CA PRO A 47 -13.38 11.84 14.13
C PRO A 47 -13.60 12.81 15.28
N LYS A 48 -14.28 13.95 15.02
CA LYS A 48 -14.66 14.91 16.06
C LYS A 48 -15.84 14.42 16.92
N ASP A 49 -16.71 13.59 16.35
CA ASP A 49 -17.80 12.95 17.05
C ASP A 49 -17.33 11.65 17.73
N PRO A 50 -17.38 11.56 19.07
CA PRO A 50 -16.96 10.36 19.79
C PRO A 50 -17.69 9.08 19.39
N LYS A 51 -18.92 9.17 18.86
CA LYS A 51 -19.71 8.04 18.39
C LYS A 51 -19.17 7.39 17.11
N LYS A 52 -18.31 8.08 16.39
CA LYS A 52 -17.68 7.58 15.18
C LYS A 52 -16.42 6.76 15.43
N PHE A 53 -15.89 6.78 16.65
CA PHE A 53 -14.75 5.97 17.00
C PHE A 53 -15.11 4.48 17.07
N LYS A 54 -14.23 3.66 16.56
CA LYS A 54 -14.34 2.19 16.54
C LYS A 54 -13.47 1.56 17.63
N ASN A 55 -14.10 0.77 18.47
CA ASN A 55 -13.44 -0.05 19.50
C ASN A 55 -13.79 -1.53 19.26
N PRO A 56 -13.21 -2.17 18.23
CA PRO A 56 -13.55 -3.54 17.87
C PRO A 56 -13.13 -4.54 18.96
N SER A 57 -13.91 -5.61 19.14
CA SER A 57 -13.54 -6.74 20.00
C SER A 57 -12.41 -7.58 19.37
N THR A 58 -12.30 -7.54 18.04
CA THR A 58 -11.25 -8.21 17.26
C THR A 58 -10.51 -7.19 16.42
N LEU A 59 -9.21 -7.01 16.65
CA LEU A 59 -8.33 -6.28 15.76
C LEU A 59 -8.00 -7.14 14.55
N VAL A 60 -8.25 -6.61 13.37
CA VAL A 60 -7.85 -7.23 12.10
C VAL A 60 -6.55 -6.58 11.65
N PHE A 61 -5.52 -7.41 11.53
CA PHE A 61 -4.17 -7.04 11.09
C PHE A 61 -3.86 -7.68 9.74
N THR A 62 -3.16 -7.00 8.87
CA THR A 62 -2.63 -7.55 7.61
C THR A 62 -1.22 -7.05 7.32
N TYR A 63 -0.59 -7.65 6.32
CA TYR A 63 0.62 -7.14 5.70
C TYR A 63 0.54 -7.25 4.19
N THR A 64 1.04 -6.24 3.52
CA THR A 64 0.95 -6.05 2.07
C THR A 64 1.34 -7.28 1.25
N PRO A 65 0.61 -7.62 0.17
CA PRO A 65 0.81 -8.83 -0.62
C PRO A 65 1.92 -8.68 -1.69
N VAL A 66 3.10 -8.17 -1.30
CA VAL A 66 4.25 -8.05 -2.22
C VAL A 66 4.84 -9.39 -2.63
N GLU A 67 4.54 -10.43 -1.86
CA GLU A 67 4.80 -11.85 -2.10
C GLU A 67 3.54 -12.66 -1.74
N ASP A 68 3.64 -14.00 -1.67
CA ASP A 68 2.55 -14.85 -1.18
C ASP A 68 2.15 -14.44 0.25
N PRO A 69 0.89 -14.07 0.52
CA PRO A 69 0.43 -13.64 1.84
C PRO A 69 0.63 -14.67 2.96
N ALA A 70 0.62 -15.96 2.65
CA ALA A 70 0.83 -17.04 3.61
C ALA A 70 2.23 -16.97 4.26
N VAL A 71 3.21 -16.44 3.55
CA VAL A 71 4.56 -16.23 4.07
C VAL A 71 4.53 -15.24 5.23
N TYR A 72 3.80 -14.14 5.06
CA TYR A 72 3.72 -13.07 6.06
C TYR A 72 2.87 -13.44 7.28
N GLU A 73 1.79 -14.20 7.11
CA GLU A 73 1.01 -14.70 8.23
C GLU A 73 1.89 -15.47 9.22
N LYS A 74 2.73 -16.38 8.69
CA LYS A 74 3.65 -17.15 9.50
C LYS A 74 4.69 -16.27 10.22
N ILE A 75 5.30 -15.31 9.49
CA ILE A 75 6.32 -14.41 10.00
C ILE A 75 5.77 -13.50 11.11
N PHE A 76 4.55 -12.97 10.94
CA PHE A 76 3.92 -12.08 11.90
C PHE A 76 3.18 -12.79 13.03
N LYS A 77 3.05 -14.13 13.02
CA LYS A 77 2.34 -14.88 14.07
C LYS A 77 2.81 -14.54 15.49
N PRO A 78 4.14 -14.51 15.81
CA PRO A 78 4.60 -14.13 17.14
C PRO A 78 4.21 -12.70 17.52
N PHE A 79 4.22 -11.78 16.56
CA PHE A 79 3.82 -10.40 16.80
C PHE A 79 2.31 -10.28 17.02
N THR A 80 1.47 -10.96 16.24
CA THR A 80 0.01 -10.92 16.43
C THR A 80 -0.43 -11.54 17.74
N ASP A 81 0.25 -12.57 18.21
CA ASP A 81 0.02 -13.16 19.54
C ASP A 81 0.40 -12.17 20.65
N TYR A 82 1.56 -11.51 20.53
CA TYR A 82 1.96 -10.46 21.46
C TYR A 82 0.97 -9.28 21.44
N LEU A 83 0.56 -8.83 20.26
CA LEU A 83 -0.39 -7.72 20.11
C LEU A 83 -1.73 -8.03 20.77
N ALA A 84 -2.20 -9.27 20.67
CA ALA A 84 -3.42 -9.72 21.32
C ALA A 84 -3.32 -9.62 22.86
N GLN A 85 -2.22 -10.08 23.44
CA GLN A 85 -1.97 -9.97 24.88
C GLN A 85 -1.84 -8.51 25.32
N CYS A 86 -1.02 -7.73 24.61
CA CYS A 86 -0.71 -6.34 24.93
C CYS A 86 -1.94 -5.43 24.84
N THR A 87 -2.80 -5.62 23.85
CA THR A 87 -4.03 -4.82 23.67
C THR A 87 -5.24 -5.34 24.43
N ALA A 88 -5.18 -6.56 24.96
CA ALA A 88 -6.33 -7.30 25.50
C ALA A 88 -7.47 -7.44 24.47
N LYS A 89 -7.13 -7.61 23.19
CA LYS A 89 -8.06 -7.83 22.09
C LYS A 89 -7.75 -9.17 21.40
N ARG A 90 -8.76 -9.79 20.82
CA ARG A 90 -8.49 -10.81 19.82
C ARG A 90 -7.79 -10.17 18.61
N VAL A 91 -6.74 -10.79 18.08
CA VAL A 91 -6.07 -10.34 16.85
C VAL A 91 -6.15 -11.45 15.81
N VAL A 92 -6.52 -11.10 14.59
CA VAL A 92 -6.54 -12.04 13.46
C VAL A 92 -5.72 -11.47 12.32
N PHE A 93 -4.93 -12.32 11.67
CA PHE A 93 -4.25 -11.99 10.44
C PHE A 93 -5.22 -12.16 9.27
N TYR A 94 -5.39 -11.11 8.47
CA TYR A 94 -6.26 -11.12 7.28
C TYR A 94 -5.41 -11.18 6.03
N GLN A 95 -5.46 -12.30 5.31
CA GLN A 95 -4.73 -12.47 4.06
C GLN A 95 -5.42 -11.66 2.95
N VAL A 96 -4.71 -10.70 2.38
CA VAL A 96 -5.15 -9.94 1.20
C VAL A 96 -4.37 -10.40 -0.03
N GLN A 97 -5.01 -10.39 -1.20
CA GLN A 97 -4.41 -10.88 -2.44
C GLN A 97 -3.90 -9.76 -3.36
N SER A 98 -4.29 -8.52 -3.08
CA SER A 98 -3.89 -7.34 -3.86
C SER A 98 -3.83 -6.09 -2.98
N ASN A 99 -3.07 -5.09 -3.42
CA ASN A 99 -3.00 -3.79 -2.76
C ASN A 99 -4.38 -3.10 -2.74
N ALA A 100 -5.15 -3.20 -3.82
CA ALA A 100 -6.50 -2.64 -3.89
C ALA A 100 -7.43 -3.29 -2.85
N ALA A 101 -7.39 -4.61 -2.70
CA ALA A 101 -8.18 -5.32 -1.69
C ALA A 101 -7.80 -4.94 -0.26
N GLU A 102 -6.52 -4.65 -0.01
CA GLU A 102 -6.02 -4.18 1.28
C GLU A 102 -6.56 -2.79 1.62
N ILE A 103 -6.45 -1.84 0.70
CA ILE A 103 -6.96 -0.46 0.85
C ILE A 103 -8.47 -0.47 1.07
N GLU A 104 -9.21 -1.25 0.28
CA GLU A 104 -10.67 -1.35 0.39
C GLU A 104 -11.09 -2.02 1.71
N ALA A 105 -10.32 -2.97 2.22
CA ALA A 105 -10.58 -3.57 3.53
C ALA A 105 -10.48 -2.53 4.66
N MET A 106 -9.53 -1.61 4.61
CA MET A 106 -9.44 -0.51 5.58
C MET A 106 -10.53 0.53 5.36
N ARG A 107 -10.77 0.96 4.12
CA ARG A 107 -11.83 1.93 3.77
C ARG A 107 -13.21 1.47 4.23
N SER A 108 -13.52 0.19 4.08
CA SER A 108 -14.80 -0.40 4.53
C SER A 108 -14.85 -0.75 6.01
N GLY A 109 -13.80 -0.49 6.78
CA GLY A 109 -13.72 -0.77 8.22
C GLY A 109 -13.54 -2.25 8.58
N ARG A 110 -13.16 -3.10 7.63
CA ARG A 110 -12.83 -4.52 7.86
C ARG A 110 -11.40 -4.75 8.30
N LEU A 111 -10.51 -3.79 8.05
CA LEU A 111 -9.11 -3.78 8.46
C LEU A 111 -8.88 -2.62 9.42
N HIS A 112 -8.24 -2.87 10.56
CA HIS A 112 -8.02 -1.87 11.61
C HIS A 112 -6.56 -1.38 11.66
N VAL A 113 -5.60 -2.25 11.37
CA VAL A 113 -4.17 -1.94 11.30
C VAL A 113 -3.50 -2.86 10.29
N GLY A 114 -2.57 -2.33 9.51
CA GLY A 114 -1.90 -3.12 8.49
C GLY A 114 -0.60 -2.51 8.01
N GLY A 115 0.21 -3.35 7.36
CA GLY A 115 1.44 -2.95 6.71
C GLY A 115 1.21 -2.75 5.22
N PHE A 116 1.13 -1.52 4.75
CA PHE A 116 0.94 -1.15 3.34
C PHE A 116 2.27 -0.98 2.63
N SER A 117 2.43 -1.53 1.43
CA SER A 117 3.63 -1.30 0.63
C SER A 117 3.78 0.18 0.24
N THR A 118 4.96 0.57 -0.20
CA THR A 118 5.39 1.98 -0.31
C THR A 118 4.43 2.85 -1.13
N GLY A 119 4.06 2.44 -2.34
CA GLY A 119 3.09 3.17 -3.18
C GLY A 119 1.66 3.10 -2.62
N PRO A 120 1.14 1.91 -2.34
CA PRO A 120 -0.17 1.72 -1.72
C PRO A 120 -0.39 2.46 -0.39
N THR A 121 0.67 2.72 0.39
CA THR A 121 0.56 3.58 1.59
C THR A 121 -0.08 4.93 1.26
N ALA A 122 0.36 5.60 0.19
CA ALA A 122 -0.17 6.93 -0.14
C ALA A 122 -1.64 6.87 -0.61
N PHE A 123 -2.02 5.82 -1.33
CA PHE A 123 -3.44 5.57 -1.64
C PHE A 123 -4.24 5.25 -0.38
N ALA A 124 -3.73 4.40 0.52
CA ALA A 124 -4.42 4.07 1.78
C ALA A 124 -4.66 5.31 2.65
N VAL A 125 -3.67 6.21 2.72
CA VAL A 125 -3.81 7.51 3.41
C VAL A 125 -4.95 8.32 2.81
N ASN A 126 -4.93 8.53 1.49
CA ASN A 126 -5.85 9.45 0.85
C ASN A 126 -7.28 8.86 0.69
N ILE A 127 -7.39 7.54 0.45
CA ILE A 127 -8.66 6.91 0.08
C ILE A 127 -9.31 6.16 1.25
N ALA A 128 -8.51 5.64 2.18
CA ALA A 128 -9.00 4.79 3.28
C ALA A 128 -8.80 5.41 4.68
N GLY A 129 -8.28 6.64 4.77
CA GLY A 129 -8.00 7.28 6.05
C GLY A 129 -6.98 6.52 6.89
N ALA A 130 -6.03 5.85 6.24
CA ALA A 130 -4.92 5.21 6.93
C ALA A 130 -3.99 6.26 7.55
N VAL A 131 -3.57 6.05 8.78
CA VAL A 131 -2.61 6.90 9.49
C VAL A 131 -1.31 6.13 9.68
N PRO A 132 -0.29 6.34 8.83
CA PRO A 132 1.00 5.70 8.96
C PRO A 132 1.72 6.16 10.24
N PHE A 133 2.20 5.19 11.01
CA PHE A 133 2.88 5.46 12.28
C PHE A 133 4.22 4.76 12.43
N GLY A 134 4.48 3.73 11.67
CA GLY A 134 5.69 2.94 11.83
C GLY A 134 6.15 2.28 10.54
N ILE A 135 7.40 1.86 10.54
CA ILE A 135 8.06 1.12 9.47
C ILE A 135 8.98 0.08 10.12
N LYS A 136 9.35 -0.98 9.41
CA LYS A 136 10.42 -1.85 9.89
C LYS A 136 11.71 -1.08 10.01
N GLY A 137 12.49 -1.30 11.08
CA GLY A 137 13.71 -0.53 11.27
C GLY A 137 14.67 -1.12 12.29
N TYR A 138 15.65 -0.32 12.59
CA TYR A 138 16.74 -0.56 13.50
C TYR A 138 16.67 0.45 14.67
N GLU A 139 17.64 0.45 15.56
CA GLU A 139 17.64 1.37 16.69
C GLU A 139 17.63 2.85 16.28
N LYS A 140 18.36 3.20 15.22
CA LYS A 140 18.62 4.60 14.83
C LYS A 140 18.09 4.96 13.44
N ASP A 141 17.58 4.00 12.68
CA ASP A 141 17.14 4.23 11.31
C ASP A 141 16.06 3.24 10.89
N PHE A 142 15.34 3.57 9.85
CA PHE A 142 14.33 2.69 9.26
C PHE A 142 14.91 1.82 8.14
N GLN A 143 14.27 0.69 7.90
CA GLN A 143 14.58 -0.17 6.78
C GLN A 143 14.10 0.48 5.47
N GLY A 144 15.02 0.79 4.58
CA GLY A 144 14.73 1.20 3.22
C GLY A 144 15.04 0.11 2.21
N TYR A 145 14.66 0.35 0.95
CA TYR A 145 14.94 -0.53 -0.18
C TYR A 145 15.15 0.28 -1.47
N ASN A 146 15.62 -0.38 -2.53
CA ASN A 146 15.82 0.23 -3.84
C ASN A 146 14.89 -0.42 -4.88
N LEU A 147 14.45 0.34 -5.85
CA LEU A 147 14.07 -0.23 -7.13
C LEU A 147 15.34 -0.78 -7.78
N ILE A 148 15.31 -2.05 -8.15
CA ILE A 148 16.33 -2.67 -8.99
C ILE A 148 15.70 -3.20 -10.28
N VAL A 149 16.47 -3.20 -11.38
CA VAL A 149 16.09 -3.90 -12.60
C VAL A 149 17.00 -5.09 -12.76
N ILE A 150 16.39 -6.26 -12.78
CA ILE A 150 17.08 -7.54 -12.90
C ILE A 150 16.90 -8.14 -14.29
N VAL A 151 17.92 -8.83 -14.75
CA VAL A 151 17.97 -9.65 -15.97
C VAL A 151 18.69 -10.96 -15.66
N LYS A 152 18.57 -11.98 -16.51
CA LYS A 152 19.43 -13.16 -16.39
C LYS A 152 20.91 -12.81 -16.51
N LYS A 153 21.76 -13.54 -15.79
CA LYS A 153 23.22 -13.29 -15.77
C LYS A 153 23.86 -13.35 -17.16
N ASP A 154 23.40 -14.28 -17.98
CA ASP A 154 23.90 -14.52 -19.34
C ASP A 154 23.20 -13.69 -20.43
N SER A 155 22.23 -12.83 -20.05
CA SER A 155 21.54 -11.96 -20.98
C SER A 155 22.51 -10.90 -21.57
N PRO A 156 22.23 -10.40 -22.78
CA PRO A 156 23.07 -9.35 -23.39
C PRO A 156 22.90 -7.97 -22.75
N PHE A 157 21.88 -7.78 -21.90
CA PHE A 157 21.52 -6.48 -21.34
C PHE A 157 22.44 -6.08 -20.19
N GLN A 158 23.02 -4.86 -20.27
CA GLN A 158 23.97 -4.31 -19.28
C GLN A 158 23.42 -3.05 -18.59
N LYS A 159 22.50 -2.33 -19.23
CA LYS A 159 21.91 -1.07 -18.76
C LYS A 159 20.47 -0.92 -19.24
N LEU A 160 19.72 0.02 -18.68
CA LEU A 160 18.29 0.24 -19.02
C LEU A 160 18.09 0.48 -20.53
N ALA A 161 18.96 1.26 -21.17
CA ALA A 161 18.83 1.57 -22.60
C ALA A 161 18.86 0.33 -23.51
N ASP A 162 19.44 -0.78 -23.07
CA ASP A 162 19.48 -2.03 -23.83
C ASP A 162 18.10 -2.72 -23.90
N LEU A 163 17.15 -2.28 -23.07
CA LEU A 163 15.78 -2.83 -23.02
C LEU A 163 14.84 -2.17 -24.06
N LYS A 164 15.33 -1.31 -24.95
CA LYS A 164 14.51 -0.74 -26.04
C LYS A 164 13.95 -1.83 -26.95
N GLY A 165 12.64 -1.74 -27.24
CA GLY A 165 11.91 -2.73 -28.02
C GLY A 165 11.58 -4.03 -27.27
N ARG A 166 11.92 -4.14 -25.98
CA ARG A 166 11.73 -5.34 -25.16
C ARG A 166 10.43 -5.30 -24.35
N LYS A 167 10.13 -6.44 -23.72
CA LYS A 167 9.05 -6.58 -22.74
C LYS A 167 9.67 -6.61 -21.35
N VAL A 168 9.29 -5.67 -20.50
CA VAL A 168 9.80 -5.56 -19.13
C VAL A 168 8.66 -5.86 -18.15
N ALA A 169 8.89 -6.77 -17.23
CA ALA A 169 7.93 -7.05 -16.19
C ALA A 169 7.91 -5.92 -15.16
N HIS A 170 6.73 -5.34 -14.97
CA HIS A 170 6.34 -4.55 -13.83
C HIS A 170 5.52 -5.40 -12.88
N THR A 171 5.39 -5.04 -11.60
CA THR A 171 4.66 -5.86 -10.63
C THR A 171 3.16 -5.59 -10.68
N SER A 172 2.69 -4.62 -9.92
CA SER A 172 1.32 -4.11 -9.97
C SER A 172 1.32 -2.62 -10.25
N PRO A 173 0.24 -2.07 -10.80
CA PRO A 173 0.16 -0.64 -11.16
C PRO A 173 0.39 0.31 -9.98
N SER A 174 -0.04 -0.05 -8.77
CA SER A 174 0.16 0.74 -7.55
C SER A 174 1.53 0.55 -6.88
N SER A 175 2.36 -0.38 -7.37
CA SER A 175 3.68 -0.64 -6.78
C SER A 175 4.64 0.51 -7.01
N ASN A 176 5.31 0.99 -5.96
CA ASN A 176 6.34 2.03 -6.10
C ASN A 176 7.51 1.55 -6.98
N SER A 177 8.30 0.57 -6.54
CA SER A 177 9.45 0.09 -7.29
C SER A 177 9.10 -0.77 -8.50
N GLY A 178 7.92 -1.40 -8.49
CA GLY A 178 7.48 -2.25 -9.58
C GLY A 178 6.83 -1.51 -10.74
N HIS A 179 6.38 -0.25 -10.56
CA HIS A 179 5.73 0.51 -11.62
C HIS A 179 5.92 2.03 -11.53
N MET A 180 5.50 2.70 -10.44
CA MET A 180 5.48 4.17 -10.39
C MET A 180 6.88 4.79 -10.49
N ALA A 181 7.87 4.24 -9.78
CA ALA A 181 9.24 4.71 -9.87
C ALA A 181 9.88 4.45 -11.25
N PRO A 182 9.72 3.28 -11.89
CA PRO A 182 10.06 3.11 -13.31
C PRO A 182 9.45 4.17 -14.23
N MET A 183 8.16 4.48 -14.10
CA MET A 183 7.50 5.52 -14.91
C MET A 183 8.19 6.89 -14.80
N ALA A 184 8.66 7.25 -13.60
CA ALA A 184 9.28 8.54 -13.30
C ALA A 184 10.79 8.59 -13.58
N LEU A 185 11.50 7.49 -13.33
CA LEU A 185 12.96 7.46 -13.32
C LEU A 185 13.58 6.97 -14.64
N PHE A 186 12.97 5.97 -15.30
CA PHE A 186 13.54 5.40 -16.52
C PHE A 186 13.64 6.38 -17.70
N PRO A 187 12.70 7.35 -17.90
CA PRO A 187 12.86 8.37 -18.93
C PRO A 187 14.15 9.17 -18.80
N LYS A 188 14.62 9.41 -17.56
CA LYS A 188 15.88 10.13 -17.28
C LYS A 188 17.12 9.32 -17.69
N GLU A 189 16.97 8.01 -17.78
CA GLU A 189 17.98 7.05 -18.23
C GLU A 189 17.83 6.69 -19.73
N GLY A 190 16.97 7.41 -20.46
CA GLY A 190 16.75 7.23 -21.88
C GLY A 190 15.88 6.03 -22.26
N LEU A 191 15.05 5.55 -21.33
CA LEU A 191 14.12 4.44 -21.54
C LEU A 191 12.70 4.82 -21.09
N THR A 192 11.86 5.30 -22.01
CA THR A 192 10.50 5.74 -21.72
C THR A 192 9.53 4.55 -21.75
N PRO A 193 8.80 4.28 -20.63
CA PRO A 193 7.78 3.23 -20.57
C PRO A 193 6.70 3.39 -21.65
N GLU A 194 6.22 2.27 -22.20
CA GLU A 194 5.21 2.15 -23.27
C GLU A 194 5.61 2.79 -24.62
N LYS A 195 6.63 3.62 -24.66
CA LYS A 195 7.22 4.17 -25.89
C LYS A 195 8.42 3.37 -26.36
N ASP A 196 9.37 3.16 -25.47
CA ASP A 196 10.64 2.49 -25.78
C ASP A 196 10.62 1.00 -25.41
N TYR A 197 9.73 0.57 -24.53
CA TYR A 197 9.52 -0.83 -24.16
C TYR A 197 8.07 -1.09 -23.77
N LYS A 198 7.65 -2.36 -23.82
CA LYS A 198 6.30 -2.81 -23.41
C LYS A 198 6.30 -3.24 -21.95
N ILE A 199 5.32 -2.72 -21.18
CA ILE A 199 5.06 -3.16 -19.80
C ILE A 199 4.24 -4.45 -19.81
N LEU A 200 4.67 -5.41 -18.99
CA LEU A 200 3.91 -6.61 -18.61
C LEU A 200 3.71 -6.61 -17.11
N PHE A 201 2.48 -6.70 -16.64
CA PHE A 201 2.21 -6.81 -15.20
C PHE A 201 2.29 -8.26 -14.73
N SER A 202 3.26 -8.57 -13.87
CA SER A 202 3.43 -9.90 -13.26
C SER A 202 2.52 -10.13 -12.05
N GLY A 203 2.04 -9.06 -11.43
CA GLY A 203 1.22 -9.06 -10.23
C GLY A 203 1.99 -8.82 -8.93
N LYS A 204 3.10 -9.53 -8.69
CA LYS A 204 3.90 -9.45 -7.46
C LYS A 204 5.41 -9.50 -7.75
N HIS A 205 6.21 -9.06 -6.78
CA HIS A 205 7.68 -9.04 -6.95
C HIS A 205 8.28 -10.43 -7.09
N ASP A 206 7.85 -11.40 -6.29
CA ASP A 206 8.29 -12.80 -6.40
C ASP A 206 7.96 -13.40 -7.78
N GLN A 207 6.78 -13.11 -8.32
CA GLN A 207 6.40 -13.55 -9.66
C GLN A 207 7.28 -12.90 -10.74
N SER A 208 7.63 -11.62 -10.60
CA SER A 208 8.57 -10.95 -11.51
C SER A 208 9.95 -11.60 -11.49
N VAL A 209 10.49 -11.86 -10.29
CA VAL A 209 11.80 -12.49 -10.11
C VAL A 209 11.80 -13.91 -10.69
N MET A 210 10.78 -14.71 -10.37
CA MET A 210 10.66 -16.08 -10.90
C MET A 210 10.48 -16.10 -12.43
N GLY A 211 9.75 -15.13 -13.00
CA GLY A 211 9.58 -15.02 -14.45
C GLY A 211 10.87 -14.66 -15.18
N VAL A 212 11.76 -13.84 -14.58
CA VAL A 212 13.12 -13.64 -15.11
C VAL A 212 13.93 -14.92 -14.96
N ASN A 213 13.83 -15.62 -13.83
CA ASN A 213 14.55 -16.87 -13.59
C ASN A 213 14.18 -17.98 -14.57
N SER A 214 12.89 -18.13 -14.90
CA SER A 214 12.41 -19.11 -15.89
C SER A 214 12.66 -18.67 -17.35
N GLY A 215 12.84 -17.37 -17.60
CA GLY A 215 12.97 -16.79 -18.94
C GLY A 215 11.65 -16.35 -19.57
N ASP A 216 10.56 -16.29 -18.79
CA ASP A 216 9.27 -15.74 -19.23
C ASP A 216 9.34 -14.23 -19.42
N TYR A 217 10.23 -13.58 -18.69
CA TYR A 217 10.53 -12.15 -18.80
C TYR A 217 12.01 -11.93 -19.08
N GLU A 218 12.31 -10.99 -20.00
CA GLU A 218 13.69 -10.63 -20.32
C GLU A 218 14.31 -9.75 -19.22
N ALA A 219 13.48 -8.91 -18.58
CA ALA A 219 13.86 -8.03 -17.48
C ALA A 219 12.67 -7.79 -16.56
N ALA A 220 12.94 -7.40 -15.31
CA ALA A 220 11.90 -7.01 -14.36
C ALA A 220 12.34 -5.87 -13.44
N ALA A 221 11.41 -4.94 -13.16
CA ALA A 221 11.54 -3.91 -12.14
C ALA A 221 10.99 -4.46 -10.81
N VAL A 222 11.85 -4.59 -9.81
CA VAL A 222 11.51 -5.24 -8.53
C VAL A 222 12.05 -4.48 -7.32
N ALA A 223 11.52 -4.80 -6.14
CA ALA A 223 12.04 -4.34 -4.87
C ALA A 223 13.26 -5.16 -4.46
N SER A 224 14.37 -4.49 -4.11
CA SER A 224 15.62 -5.13 -3.76
C SER A 224 15.49 -6.05 -2.54
N ASP A 225 14.71 -5.63 -1.54
CA ASP A 225 14.50 -6.42 -0.32
C ASP A 225 13.73 -7.72 -0.59
N VAL A 226 12.77 -7.73 -1.53
CA VAL A 226 12.11 -8.99 -1.95
C VAL A 226 13.08 -9.91 -2.67
N PHE A 227 13.88 -9.37 -3.59
CA PHE A 227 14.89 -10.13 -4.31
C PHE A 227 15.88 -10.82 -3.36
N HIS A 228 16.44 -10.08 -2.40
CA HIS A 228 17.37 -10.63 -1.40
C HIS A 228 16.71 -11.65 -0.46
N ARG A 229 15.44 -11.41 -0.04
CA ARG A 229 14.71 -12.40 0.77
C ARG A 229 14.46 -13.71 0.04
N MET A 230 14.14 -13.66 -1.25
CA MET A 230 13.98 -14.87 -2.06
C MET A 230 15.27 -15.68 -2.14
N ALA A 231 16.42 -15.00 -2.27
CA ALA A 231 17.74 -15.64 -2.24
C ALA A 231 18.04 -16.23 -0.85
N THR A 232 17.80 -15.48 0.23
CA THR A 232 17.99 -15.96 1.61
C THR A 232 17.16 -17.21 1.92
N ARG A 233 15.97 -17.33 1.32
CA ARG A 233 15.10 -18.51 1.43
C ARG A 233 15.47 -19.64 0.46
N GLY A 234 16.50 -19.46 -0.37
CA GLY A 234 16.94 -20.44 -1.35
C GLY A 234 16.01 -20.64 -2.53
N GLN A 235 15.07 -19.72 -2.77
CA GLN A 235 14.16 -19.78 -3.92
C GLN A 235 14.83 -19.42 -5.24
N ILE A 236 15.90 -18.62 -5.17
CA ILE A 236 16.75 -18.22 -6.28
C ILE A 236 18.21 -18.18 -5.83
N LYS A 237 19.13 -18.07 -6.79
CA LYS A 237 20.54 -17.69 -6.53
C LYS A 237 20.78 -16.32 -7.14
N GLU A 238 21.25 -15.35 -6.35
CA GLU A 238 21.55 -13.99 -6.86
C GLU A 238 22.56 -14.01 -8.00
N SER A 239 23.49 -14.98 -7.98
CA SER A 239 24.50 -15.18 -9.04
C SER A 239 23.92 -15.46 -10.41
N ASP A 240 22.66 -15.91 -10.50
CA ASP A 240 21.98 -16.24 -11.76
C ASP A 240 21.38 -14.99 -12.43
N PHE A 241 21.51 -13.84 -11.75
CA PHE A 241 20.97 -12.55 -12.20
C PHE A 241 22.07 -11.51 -12.34
N ARG A 242 21.77 -10.48 -13.13
CA ARG A 242 22.49 -9.21 -13.19
C ARG A 242 21.53 -8.09 -12.84
N ILE A 243 21.94 -7.18 -11.95
CA ILE A 243 21.25 -5.92 -11.70
C ILE A 243 21.81 -4.90 -12.67
N ILE A 244 20.97 -4.35 -13.54
CA ILE A 244 21.35 -3.37 -14.57
C ILE A 244 20.92 -1.94 -14.22
N TYR A 245 20.16 -1.75 -13.13
CA TYR A 245 19.77 -0.46 -12.58
C TYR A 245 19.48 -0.57 -11.09
N THR A 246 19.85 0.48 -10.36
CA THR A 246 19.52 0.64 -8.93
C THR A 246 19.16 2.10 -8.66
N SER A 247 17.98 2.33 -8.09
CA SER A 247 17.53 3.68 -7.70
C SER A 247 18.16 4.16 -6.39
N ALA A 248 17.90 5.42 -6.01
CA ALA A 248 18.03 5.87 -4.64
C ALA A 248 17.09 5.06 -3.70
N LYS A 249 17.38 5.11 -2.38
CA LYS A 249 16.61 4.39 -1.36
C LYS A 249 15.22 4.98 -1.19
N PHE A 250 14.21 4.11 -1.12
CA PHE A 250 12.85 4.40 -0.71
C PHE A 250 12.56 3.88 0.70
N PRO A 251 11.61 4.48 1.43
CA PRO A 251 11.08 3.86 2.64
C PRO A 251 10.37 2.54 2.30
N ASN A 252 10.49 1.55 3.16
CA ASN A 252 9.80 0.26 2.99
C ASN A 252 8.30 0.39 3.34
N SER A 253 7.57 -0.72 3.43
CA SER A 253 6.16 -0.74 3.80
C SER A 253 5.89 -0.04 5.13
N SER A 254 4.92 0.88 5.17
CA SER A 254 4.48 1.49 6.41
C SER A 254 3.49 0.62 7.16
N PHE A 255 3.46 0.73 8.48
CA PHE A 255 2.33 0.28 9.29
C PHE A 255 1.42 1.47 9.57
N ALA A 256 0.13 1.28 9.30
CA ALA A 256 -0.88 2.32 9.46
C ALA A 256 -2.12 1.74 10.17
N TYR A 257 -2.80 2.60 10.94
CA TYR A 257 -4.09 2.29 11.54
C TYR A 257 -5.22 3.10 10.90
N ALA A 258 -6.45 2.65 11.04
CA ALA A 258 -7.63 3.37 10.57
C ALA A 258 -7.86 4.62 11.45
N HIS A 259 -8.02 5.82 10.86
CA HIS A 259 -8.12 7.12 11.54
C HIS A 259 -9.19 7.17 12.62
N ASP A 260 -10.23 6.33 12.51
CA ASP A 260 -11.37 6.27 13.41
C ASP A 260 -11.23 5.23 14.55
N LEU A 261 -10.02 4.69 14.76
CA LEU A 261 -9.76 3.79 15.88
C LEU A 261 -9.87 4.56 17.20
N GLU A 262 -10.57 3.96 18.18
CA GLU A 262 -10.79 4.57 19.51
C GLU A 262 -9.44 4.96 20.15
N PRO A 263 -9.30 6.22 20.66
CA PRO A 263 -8.02 6.76 21.08
C PRO A 263 -7.25 5.90 22.09
N ALA A 264 -7.91 5.40 23.14
CA ALA A 264 -7.23 4.59 24.15
C ALA A 264 -6.76 3.23 23.60
N LEU A 265 -7.51 2.64 22.67
CA LEU A 265 -7.09 1.42 21.95
C LEU A 265 -5.93 1.71 21.01
N ARG A 266 -6.01 2.81 20.23
CA ARG A 266 -4.95 3.29 19.35
C ARG A 266 -3.64 3.48 20.10
N ASP A 267 -3.67 4.24 21.21
CA ASP A 267 -2.45 4.59 21.96
C ASP A 267 -1.83 3.34 22.59
N ARG A 268 -2.65 2.42 23.10
CA ARG A 268 -2.18 1.12 23.60
C ARG A 268 -1.56 0.29 22.48
N MET A 269 -2.19 0.23 21.31
CA MET A 269 -1.69 -0.49 20.14
C MET A 269 -0.35 0.09 19.68
N LEU A 270 -0.22 1.41 19.57
CA LEU A 270 1.03 2.07 19.19
C LEU A 270 2.16 1.74 20.17
N LYS A 271 1.86 1.76 21.49
CA LYS A 271 2.83 1.34 22.52
C LYS A 271 3.24 -0.11 22.30
N CYS A 272 2.31 -1.01 22.03
CA CYS A 272 2.62 -2.42 21.76
C CYS A 272 3.56 -2.58 20.53
N PHE A 273 3.32 -1.85 19.46
CA PHE A 273 4.20 -1.87 18.29
C PHE A 273 5.61 -1.41 18.63
N TYR A 274 5.78 -0.29 19.31
CA TYR A 274 7.11 0.27 19.59
C TYR A 274 7.88 -0.50 20.67
N ASP A 275 7.19 -1.16 21.60
CA ASP A 275 7.81 -2.00 22.61
C ASP A 275 8.25 -3.38 22.07
N TYR A 276 7.60 -3.85 20.98
CA TYR A 276 7.91 -5.17 20.43
C TYR A 276 9.30 -5.23 19.82
N ARG A 277 9.99 -6.31 20.12
CA ARG A 277 11.28 -6.64 19.46
C ARG A 277 11.07 -7.89 18.63
N TYR A 278 11.59 -7.83 17.40
CA TYR A 278 11.42 -8.92 16.44
C TYR A 278 12.13 -10.17 16.92
N THR A 279 11.50 -11.31 16.73
CA THR A 279 12.13 -12.61 16.90
C THR A 279 13.26 -12.79 15.90
N ASP A 280 14.18 -13.72 16.14
CA ASP A 280 15.28 -13.97 15.22
C ASP A 280 14.78 -14.43 13.84
N GLU A 281 13.65 -15.15 13.78
CA GLU A 281 12.99 -15.50 12.52
C GLU A 281 12.50 -14.24 11.78
N MET A 282 11.87 -13.29 12.48
CA MET A 282 11.46 -12.02 11.88
C MET A 282 12.66 -11.18 11.43
N LYS A 283 13.72 -11.09 12.23
CA LYS A 283 14.95 -10.38 11.85
C LYS A 283 15.54 -10.98 10.57
N LYS A 284 15.62 -12.30 10.48
CA LYS A 284 16.09 -12.99 9.28
C LYS A 284 15.18 -12.71 8.07
N ALA A 285 13.85 -12.68 8.29
CA ALA A 285 12.89 -12.41 7.23
C ALA A 285 12.91 -10.94 6.76
N PHE A 286 13.37 -10.00 7.57
CA PHE A 286 13.35 -8.57 7.31
C PHE A 286 14.75 -7.93 7.32
N ASP A 287 15.74 -8.64 6.78
CA ASP A 287 17.11 -8.14 6.56
C ASP A 287 17.74 -7.49 7.80
N GLY A 288 17.54 -8.12 8.97
CA GLY A 288 18.07 -7.66 10.25
C GLY A 288 17.29 -6.55 10.94
N ALA A 289 16.22 -6.03 10.35
CA ALA A 289 15.32 -5.12 11.08
C ALA A 289 14.81 -5.80 12.35
N ASP A 290 14.83 -5.10 13.48
CA ASP A 290 14.59 -5.69 14.81
C ASP A 290 13.42 -5.08 15.57
N ARG A 291 12.79 -4.05 14.99
CA ARG A 291 11.68 -3.29 15.62
C ARG A 291 10.82 -2.56 14.61
N PHE A 292 9.70 -2.04 15.09
CA PHE A 292 8.93 -1.02 14.40
C PHE A 292 9.53 0.36 14.76
N PHE A 293 10.00 1.08 13.73
CA PHE A 293 10.58 2.41 13.85
C PHE A 293 9.49 3.46 13.63
N PRO A 294 9.36 4.49 14.50
CA PRO A 294 8.34 5.52 14.34
C PRO A 294 8.60 6.41 13.12
N ILE A 295 7.53 6.80 12.44
CA ILE A 295 7.61 7.68 11.26
C ILE A 295 6.59 8.81 11.33
N ASN A 296 6.89 9.88 10.58
CA ASN A 296 5.97 10.92 10.17
C ASN A 296 5.70 10.76 8.67
N TYR A 297 4.43 10.58 8.28
CA TYR A 297 4.06 10.34 6.89
C TYR A 297 4.48 11.49 5.96
N LYS A 298 4.22 12.74 6.38
CA LYS A 298 4.52 13.92 5.59
C LYS A 298 5.99 13.99 5.16
N GLU A 299 6.90 13.65 6.06
CA GLU A 299 8.34 13.69 5.85
C GLU A 299 8.86 12.42 5.15
N HIS A 300 8.61 11.25 5.75
CA HIS A 300 9.21 9.99 5.31
C HIS A 300 8.67 9.52 3.95
N TRP A 301 7.43 9.90 3.57
CA TRP A 301 6.85 9.58 2.25
C TRP A 301 7.00 10.70 1.22
N SER A 302 7.70 11.81 1.53
CA SER A 302 7.90 12.92 0.58
C SER A 302 8.53 12.47 -0.72
N VAL A 303 9.56 11.62 -0.67
CA VAL A 303 10.23 11.08 -1.87
C VAL A 303 9.27 10.24 -2.73
N VAL A 304 8.36 9.48 -2.12
CA VAL A 304 7.38 8.66 -2.84
C VAL A 304 6.39 9.54 -3.59
N ARG A 305 5.87 10.58 -2.92
CA ARG A 305 4.96 11.55 -3.56
C ARG A 305 5.64 12.31 -4.70
N GLN A 306 6.87 12.79 -4.49
CA GLN A 306 7.66 13.47 -5.55
C GLN A 306 7.92 12.60 -6.76
N VAL A 307 8.23 11.31 -6.54
CA VAL A 307 8.44 10.36 -7.64
C VAL A 307 7.14 10.09 -8.39
N ALA A 308 6.03 9.90 -7.70
CA ALA A 308 4.74 9.71 -8.35
C ALA A 308 4.32 10.94 -9.17
N GLU A 309 4.44 12.13 -8.58
CA GLU A 309 4.15 13.39 -9.27
C GLU A 309 5.02 13.59 -10.53
N ALA A 310 6.32 13.29 -10.43
CA ALA A 310 7.23 13.34 -11.57
C ALA A 310 6.87 12.32 -12.68
N GLY A 311 6.23 11.21 -12.31
CA GLY A 311 5.68 10.22 -13.25
C GLY A 311 4.28 10.56 -13.77
N GLY A 312 3.71 11.70 -13.34
CA GLY A 312 2.34 12.12 -13.71
C GLY A 312 1.24 11.38 -12.96
N GLU A 313 1.59 10.63 -11.92
CA GLU A 313 0.63 9.88 -11.09
C GLU A 313 0.19 10.71 -9.88
N LYS A 314 -1.07 10.49 -9.47
CA LYS A 314 -1.68 11.11 -8.28
C LYS A 314 -2.24 10.04 -7.37
N PHE A 315 -2.22 10.30 -6.05
CA PHE A 315 -2.80 9.38 -5.06
C PHE A 315 -4.23 9.79 -4.68
N ASN A 316 -5.10 10.03 -5.67
CA ASN A 316 -6.49 10.41 -5.46
C ASN A 316 -7.47 9.30 -5.88
N ALA A 317 -8.77 9.51 -5.63
CA ALA A 317 -9.82 8.52 -5.92
C ALA A 317 -9.84 8.09 -7.39
N ALA A 318 -9.72 9.02 -8.34
CA ALA A 318 -9.74 8.70 -9.76
C ALA A 318 -8.53 7.86 -10.19
N ALA A 319 -7.34 8.18 -9.66
CA ALA A 319 -6.14 7.37 -9.90
C ALA A 319 -6.27 5.99 -9.24
N TYR A 320 -6.80 5.93 -8.00
CA TYR A 320 -7.04 4.67 -7.32
C TYR A 320 -7.98 3.74 -8.10
N GLU A 321 -9.11 4.25 -8.59
CA GLU A 321 -10.05 3.47 -9.40
C GLU A 321 -9.42 2.95 -10.69
N LYS A 322 -8.62 3.80 -11.36
CA LYS A 322 -7.87 3.42 -12.56
C LYS A 322 -6.88 2.29 -12.26
N GLU A 323 -6.09 2.43 -11.18
CA GLU A 323 -5.10 1.44 -10.80
C GLU A 323 -5.73 0.14 -10.29
N SER A 324 -6.83 0.21 -9.55
CA SER A 324 -7.59 -0.97 -9.11
C SER A 324 -8.12 -1.78 -10.29
N ARG A 325 -8.68 -1.12 -11.30
CA ARG A 325 -9.14 -1.80 -12.53
C ARG A 325 -7.98 -2.47 -13.27
N ARG A 326 -6.85 -1.79 -13.41
CA ARG A 326 -5.65 -2.36 -14.05
C ARG A 326 -5.12 -3.58 -13.28
N GLU A 327 -5.16 -3.55 -11.96
CA GLU A 327 -4.75 -4.67 -11.11
C GLU A 327 -5.69 -5.87 -11.29
N GLU A 328 -7.00 -5.66 -11.34
CA GLU A 328 -8.00 -6.70 -11.62
C GLU A 328 -7.83 -7.31 -13.01
N GLU A 329 -7.64 -6.50 -14.04
CA GLU A 329 -7.38 -6.94 -15.41
C GLU A 329 -6.09 -7.77 -15.51
N ALA A 330 -5.03 -7.31 -14.87
CA ALA A 330 -3.74 -8.02 -14.83
C ALA A 330 -3.88 -9.39 -14.16
N ARG A 331 -4.61 -9.46 -13.04
CA ARG A 331 -4.90 -10.71 -12.34
C ARG A 331 -5.75 -11.67 -13.18
N ALA A 332 -6.78 -11.15 -13.85
CA ALA A 332 -7.63 -11.95 -14.74
C ALA A 332 -6.82 -12.55 -15.90
N LYS A 333 -5.97 -11.75 -16.52
CA LYS A 333 -5.05 -12.22 -17.60
C LYS A 333 -4.07 -13.28 -17.10
N ALA A 334 -3.46 -13.07 -15.93
CA ALA A 334 -2.55 -14.04 -15.33
C ALA A 334 -3.26 -15.38 -14.96
N ALA A 335 -4.50 -15.30 -14.48
CA ALA A 335 -5.31 -16.50 -14.19
C ALA A 335 -5.70 -17.25 -15.47
N ALA A 336 -6.04 -16.53 -16.55
CA ALA A 336 -6.37 -17.12 -17.84
C ALA A 336 -5.17 -17.83 -18.49
N ALA A 337 -3.97 -17.26 -18.35
CA ALA A 337 -2.73 -17.85 -18.89
C ALA A 337 -2.28 -19.13 -18.15
N LYS A 338 -2.79 -19.40 -16.94
CA LYS A 338 -2.51 -20.59 -16.14
C LYS A 338 -3.51 -21.72 -16.34
N LYS A 339 -4.57 -21.51 -17.12
CA LYS A 339 -5.48 -22.60 -17.50
C LYS A 339 -4.83 -23.41 -18.60
N PRO A 340 -4.74 -24.78 -18.45
CA PRO A 340 -4.13 -25.67 -19.43
C PRO A 340 -4.89 -25.67 -20.74
#